data_c30202310f180865339f98e820a57f8d
#
_entry.id   c30202310f180865339f98e820a57f8d
#
_cell.length_a   1.000
_cell.length_b   1.000
_cell.length_c   1.000
_cell.angle_alpha   90.00
_cell.angle_beta   90.00
_cell.angle_gamma   90.00
#
_symmetry.space_group_name_H-M   'P 1'
#
loop_
_entity.id
_entity.type
_entity.pdbx_description
1 polymer ?
#
loop_
_entity_poly.entity_id
_entity_poly.type
_entity_poly.pdbx_seq_one_letter_code
_entity_poly.pdbx_strand_id
1 'polypeptide(L)' 'MGETRTRTELLADEIAQKIRQKIQKQEYAQGDRLTVRWLCEEFGASETPVKQALNQLVSTGLVVSIPK' A
#
# COMPACT_ATOMS: atom_id res chain seq x y z
N MET A 1 -3.17 -8.65 -25.01
CA MET A 1 -3.55 -8.90 -24.43
C MET A 1 -3.61 -8.54 -23.30
N GLY A 2 -3.97 -8.18 -22.75
CA GLY A 2 -3.99 -7.73 -21.64
C GLY A 2 -4.62 -8.31 -20.58
N GLU A 3 -4.19 -8.11 -19.41
CA GLU A 3 -4.87 -8.51 -18.32
C GLU A 3 -5.99 -7.64 -18.10
N THR A 4 -7.12 -8.14 -17.73
CA THR A 4 -8.27 -7.39 -17.29
C THR A 4 -8.18 -7.20 -15.80
N ARG A 5 -7.92 -5.97 -15.38
CA ARG A 5 -7.80 -5.66 -13.97
C ARG A 5 -8.90 -4.69 -13.58
N THR A 6 -9.43 -4.88 -12.37
CA THR A 6 -10.45 -3.99 -11.86
C THR A 6 -9.83 -2.64 -11.51
N ARG A 7 -10.69 -1.62 -11.39
CA ARG A 7 -10.21 -0.32 -10.96
C ARG A 7 -9.57 -0.40 -9.59
N THR A 8 -10.15 -1.22 -8.70
CA THR A 8 -9.59 -1.39 -7.36
C THR A 8 -8.19 -1.97 -7.41
N GLU A 9 -7.97 -2.95 -8.29
CA GLU A 9 -6.64 -3.56 -8.41
C GLU A 9 -5.63 -2.56 -8.95
N LEU A 10 -6.03 -1.76 -9.93
CA LEU A 10 -5.12 -0.75 -10.47
C LEU A 10 -4.79 0.30 -9.41
N LEU A 11 -5.78 0.70 -8.62
CA LEU A 11 -5.56 1.66 -7.57
C LEU A 11 -4.65 1.08 -6.49
N ALA A 12 -4.83 -0.20 -6.16
CA ALA A 12 -3.97 -0.86 -5.19
C ALA A 12 -2.52 -0.87 -5.67
N ASP A 13 -2.31 -1.13 -6.96
CA ASP A 13 -0.95 -1.11 -7.52
C ASP A 13 -0.32 0.26 -7.38
N GLU A 14 -1.09 1.32 -7.68
CA GLU A 14 -0.58 2.68 -7.55
C GLU A 14 -0.21 2.99 -6.10
N ILE A 15 -1.08 2.60 -5.17
CA ILE A 15 -0.83 2.85 -3.76
C ILE A 15 0.42 2.10 -3.31
N ALA A 16 0.54 0.84 -3.73
CA ALA A 16 1.71 0.04 -3.36
C ALA A 16 2.99 0.67 -3.88
N GLN A 17 2.97 1.17 -5.11
CA GLN A 17 4.14 1.83 -5.68
C GLN A 17 4.51 3.08 -4.90
N LYS A 18 3.50 3.88 -4.54
CA LYS A 18 3.77 5.10 -3.80
C LYS A 18 4.35 4.79 -2.42
N ILE A 19 3.80 3.78 -1.75
CA ILE A 19 4.33 3.39 -0.44
C ILE A 19 5.77 2.91 -0.60
N ARG A 20 6.03 2.09 -1.61
CA ARG A 20 7.39 1.58 -1.85
C ARG A 20 8.37 2.72 -2.05
N GLN A 21 8.00 3.71 -2.86
CA GLN A 21 8.87 4.85 -3.10
C GLN A 21 9.13 5.63 -1.83
N LYS A 22 8.11 5.83 -1.01
CA LYS A 22 8.27 6.55 0.24
C LYS A 22 9.17 5.80 1.20
N ILE A 23 9.08 4.49 1.22
CA ILE A 23 9.96 3.69 2.06
C ILE A 23 11.40 3.82 1.57
N GLN A 24 11.61 3.73 0.26
CA GLN A 24 12.94 3.83 -0.30
C GLN A 24 13.57 5.21 -0.08
N LYS A 25 12.73 6.24 -0.09
CA LYS A 25 13.20 7.59 0.16
C LYS A 25 13.27 7.92 1.64
N GLN A 26 12.90 6.96 2.48
CA GLN A 26 12.91 7.12 3.93
C GLN A 26 11.98 8.22 4.41
N GLU A 27 10.89 8.43 3.68
CA GLU A 27 9.87 9.38 4.10
C GLU A 27 9.08 8.85 5.27
N TYR A 28 8.99 7.52 5.41
CA TYR A 28 8.38 6.92 6.57
C TYR A 28 9.49 6.52 7.53
N ALA A 29 9.35 6.95 8.78
CA ALA A 29 10.35 6.60 9.77
C ALA A 29 10.23 5.14 10.15
N GLN A 30 11.35 4.56 10.56
CA GLN A 30 11.34 3.20 11.03
C GLN A 30 10.47 3.13 12.28
N GLY A 31 9.51 2.23 12.30
CA GLY A 31 8.57 2.14 13.40
C GLY A 31 7.27 2.87 13.19
N ASP A 32 7.15 3.63 12.08
CA ASP A 32 5.89 4.25 11.76
C ASP A 32 4.82 3.19 11.58
N ARG A 33 3.62 3.51 12.01
CA ARG A 33 2.51 2.60 11.88
C ARG A 33 1.80 2.86 10.57
N LEU A 34 2.02 1.98 9.60
CA LEU A 34 1.35 2.08 8.32
C LEU A 34 0.03 1.32 8.41
N THR A 35 -0.91 1.87 9.16
CA THR A 35 -2.21 1.23 9.31
C THR A 35 -3.07 1.50 8.08
N VAL A 36 -4.03 0.61 7.86
CA VAL A 36 -4.96 0.78 6.76
C VAL A 36 -5.67 2.12 6.86
N ARG A 37 -6.14 2.45 8.06
CA ARG A 37 -6.87 3.69 8.26
C ARG A 37 -6.02 4.91 7.92
N TRP A 38 -4.78 4.93 8.40
CA TRP A 38 -3.90 6.06 8.15
C TRP A 38 -3.62 6.21 6.66
N LEU A 39 -3.39 5.09 5.98
CA LEU A 39 -3.11 5.12 4.55
C LEU A 39 -4.34 5.53 3.75
N CYS A 40 -5.53 5.13 4.19
CA CYS A 40 -6.75 5.58 3.53
C CYS A 40 -6.85 7.09 3.57
N GLU A 41 -6.53 7.70 4.69
CA GLU A 41 -6.56 9.15 4.81
C GLU A 41 -5.45 9.79 3.99
N GLU A 42 -4.28 9.19 4.02
CA GLU A 42 -3.12 9.74 3.32
C GLU A 42 -3.35 9.78 1.81
N PHE A 43 -3.90 8.70 1.25
CA PHE A 43 -4.07 8.59 -0.18
C PHE A 43 -5.49 8.90 -0.64
N GLY A 44 -6.40 9.19 0.28
CA GLY A 44 -7.79 9.45 -0.09
C GLY A 44 -8.46 8.26 -0.75
N ALA A 45 -8.16 7.06 -0.28
CA ALA A 45 -8.67 5.84 -0.87
C ALA A 45 -9.47 5.05 0.15
N SER A 46 -10.27 4.10 -0.34
CA SER A 46 -11.03 3.23 0.52
C SER A 46 -10.13 2.12 1.07
N GLU A 47 -10.67 1.33 2.01
CA GLU A 47 -9.88 0.30 2.65
C GLU A 47 -9.45 -0.81 1.72
N THR A 48 -10.33 -1.19 0.80
CA THR A 48 -10.06 -2.36 -0.04
C THR A 48 -8.75 -2.21 -0.84
N PRO A 49 -8.56 -1.15 -1.62
CA PRO A 49 -7.29 -1.03 -2.37
C PRO A 49 -6.09 -0.86 -1.45
N VAL A 50 -6.28 -0.19 -0.29
CA VAL A 50 -5.17 -0.03 0.64
C VAL A 50 -4.76 -1.37 1.22
N LYS A 51 -5.73 -2.21 1.59
CA LYS A 51 -5.41 -3.53 2.11
C LYS A 51 -4.68 -4.38 1.06
N GLN A 52 -5.14 -4.32 -0.18
CA GLN A 52 -4.49 -5.07 -1.25
C GLN A 52 -3.06 -4.58 -1.46
N ALA A 53 -2.86 -3.26 -1.40
CA ALA A 53 -1.53 -2.71 -1.56
C ALA A 53 -0.59 -3.17 -0.45
N LEU A 54 -1.08 -3.15 0.79
CA LEU A 54 -0.26 -3.61 1.91
C LEU A 54 0.07 -5.09 1.80
N ASN A 55 -0.90 -5.90 1.35
CA ASN A 55 -0.63 -7.32 1.15
C ASN A 55 0.47 -7.54 0.12
N GLN A 56 0.48 -6.75 -0.95
CA GLN A 56 1.55 -6.85 -1.93
C GLN A 56 2.90 -6.54 -1.31
N LEU A 57 2.95 -5.52 -0.47
CA LEU A 57 4.21 -5.13 0.14
C LEU A 57 4.69 -6.15 1.17
N VAL A 58 3.76 -6.76 1.90
CA VAL A 58 4.13 -7.82 2.83
C VAL A 58 4.72 -9.00 2.05
N SER A 59 4.11 -9.33 0.92
CA SER A 59 4.61 -10.43 0.10
C SER A 59 6.02 -10.18 -0.41
N THR A 60 6.37 -8.92 -0.65
CA THR A 60 7.71 -8.58 -1.15
C THR A 60 8.71 -8.36 -0.04
N GLY A 61 8.26 -8.40 1.21
CA GLY A 61 9.16 -8.21 2.35
C GLY A 61 9.42 -6.78 2.72
N LEU A 62 8.79 -5.82 2.03
CA LEU A 62 8.97 -4.42 2.37
C LEU A 62 8.24 -4.03 3.65
N VAL A 63 7.15 -4.73 3.95
CA VAL A 63 6.38 -4.51 5.16
C VAL A 63 6.30 -5.84 5.87
N VAL A 64 6.59 -5.85 7.17
CA VAL A 64 6.66 -7.11 7.92
C VAL A 64 5.27 -7.64 8.21
N SER A 65 4.36 -6.78 8.62
CA SER A 65 3.01 -7.19 8.93
C SER A 65 2.09 -5.99 8.81
N ILE A 66 0.80 -6.27 8.71
CA ILE A 66 -0.20 -5.22 8.64
C ILE A 66 -0.74 -4.98 10.02
N PRO A 67 -0.55 -3.80 10.62
CA PRO A 67 -1.10 -3.52 11.94
C PRO A 67 -2.62 -3.48 11.89
N LYS A 68 -3.24 -3.94 12.90
CA LYS A 68 -4.69 -3.88 13.01
C LYS A 68 -5.13 -2.65 13.75
#